data_32e6af6cf1978eb854d210c06deb7dec
#
_entry.id   32e6af6cf1978eb854d210c06deb7dec
#
_cell.length_a   1.000
_cell.length_b   1.000
_cell.length_c   1.000
_cell.angle_alpha   90.00
_cell.angle_beta   90.00
_cell.angle_gamma   90.00
#
_symmetry.space_group_name_H-M   'P 1'
#
loop_
_entity.id
_entity.type
_entity.pdbx_description
1 polymer ?
#
loop_
_entity_poly.entity_id
_entity_poly.type
_entity_poly.pdbx_seq_one_letter_code
_entity_poly.pdbx_strand_id
1 'polypeptide(L)'
;AKKTAKTRKPKYKPRQFSSQVVDGDDRAPSRSMLYAVGFRKDDFTRSQVGIASTWADVTPCNMHIDKLAREAEKGVNSTGGKGIIFNTITMSDGISMGTEGMKLSLISREVIADSIETVCVGMGYDGVVMVGGCDKNMPGCMIAAARMDRPAVFVYGGTIRPGDHRGNDVDIVSVFEAVGKKAAGEINTLQLEAIEECAIPGAGSCGGMYTANTMASAIEAMGMSLPNSSSQLAV
;
A
#
# COMPACT_ATOMS: atom_id res chain seq x y z
N ALA A 1 -5.02 31.33 33.72
CA ALA A 1 -4.01 30.31 34.00
C ALA A 1 -3.84 29.45 32.74
N LYS A 2 -2.73 29.59 32.02
CA LYS A 2 -2.38 28.73 30.87
C LYS A 2 -1.99 27.36 31.42
N LYS A 3 -2.84 26.35 31.20
CA LYS A 3 -2.48 24.97 31.43
C LYS A 3 -1.42 24.57 30.38
N THR A 4 -0.16 24.46 30.83
CA THR A 4 0.89 23.85 30.01
C THR A 4 0.49 22.43 29.70
N ALA A 5 0.27 22.13 28.41
CA ALA A 5 0.03 20.78 27.95
C ALA A 5 1.27 19.93 28.33
N LYS A 6 1.08 18.95 29.21
CA LYS A 6 2.12 17.96 29.49
C LYS A 6 2.43 17.23 28.20
N THR A 7 3.60 17.49 27.61
CA THR A 7 4.08 16.71 26.48
C THR A 7 4.15 15.24 26.90
N ARG A 8 3.32 14.41 26.32
CA ARG A 8 3.36 12.96 26.52
C ARG A 8 4.73 12.47 26.05
N LYS A 9 5.49 11.78 26.90
CA LYS A 9 6.73 11.13 26.46
C LYS A 9 6.40 10.19 25.29
N PRO A 10 7.23 10.15 24.23
CA PRO A 10 6.99 9.24 23.13
C PRO A 10 6.92 7.78 23.64
N LYS A 11 5.95 7.03 23.16
CA LYS A 11 5.72 5.61 23.53
C LYS A 11 6.92 4.75 23.17
N TYR A 12 7.62 5.09 22.09
CA TYR A 12 8.74 4.33 21.54
C TYR A 12 10.04 5.12 21.61
N LYS A 13 11.14 4.40 21.86
CA LYS A 13 12.49 4.96 21.80
C LYS A 13 13.06 4.75 20.39
N PRO A 14 13.90 5.66 19.89
CA PRO A 14 14.65 5.41 18.65
C PRO A 14 15.39 4.08 18.76
N ARG A 15 15.40 3.30 17.68
CA ARG A 15 16.08 2.00 17.57
C ARG A 15 15.65 0.97 18.63
N GLN A 16 14.40 1.06 19.12
CA GLN A 16 13.90 0.18 20.18
C GLN A 16 13.97 -1.29 19.80
N PHE A 17 13.75 -1.59 18.53
CA PHE A 17 13.70 -2.95 17.98
C PHE A 17 14.94 -3.27 17.14
N SER A 18 15.39 -2.35 16.29
CA SER A 18 16.52 -2.59 15.39
C SER A 18 17.84 -2.77 16.11
N SER A 19 18.03 -2.16 17.29
CA SER A 19 19.23 -2.37 18.12
C SER A 19 19.45 -3.85 18.46
N GLN A 20 18.38 -4.63 18.64
CA GLN A 20 18.48 -6.07 18.95
C GLN A 20 19.07 -6.89 17.79
N VAL A 21 18.97 -6.36 16.57
CA VAL A 21 19.41 -7.03 15.34
C VAL A 21 20.84 -6.62 14.96
N VAL A 22 21.27 -5.40 15.31
CA VAL A 22 22.54 -4.86 14.80
C VAL A 22 23.55 -4.44 15.84
N ASP A 23 23.20 -4.30 17.13
CA ASP A 23 24.14 -3.85 18.16
C ASP A 23 24.86 -5.02 18.83
N GLY A 24 26.12 -4.78 19.25
CA GLY A 24 26.97 -5.78 19.91
C GLY A 24 27.79 -6.62 18.93
N ASP A 25 28.83 -7.28 19.44
CA ASP A 25 29.75 -8.07 18.64
C ASP A 25 29.11 -9.36 18.12
N ASP A 26 28.20 -9.94 18.89
CA ASP A 26 27.41 -11.12 18.51
C ASP A 26 26.50 -10.88 17.30
N ARG A 27 26.25 -9.62 16.94
CA ARG A 27 25.47 -9.21 15.74
C ARG A 27 26.33 -8.93 14.52
N ALA A 28 27.62 -9.20 14.57
CA ALA A 28 28.49 -9.06 13.39
C ALA A 28 28.02 -9.89 12.17
N PRO A 29 27.53 -11.15 12.31
CA PRO A 29 26.96 -11.87 11.16
C PRO A 29 25.73 -11.19 10.56
N SER A 30 24.84 -10.66 11.37
CA SER A 30 23.68 -9.87 10.91
C SER A 30 24.10 -8.63 10.12
N ARG A 31 25.03 -7.85 10.69
CA ARG A 31 25.56 -6.68 9.97
C ARG A 31 26.28 -7.03 8.67
N SER A 32 26.98 -8.16 8.63
CA SER A 32 27.62 -8.64 7.40
C SER A 32 26.61 -8.87 6.27
N MET A 33 25.47 -9.50 6.57
CA MET A 33 24.39 -9.68 5.59
C MET A 33 23.78 -8.34 5.18
N LEU A 34 23.62 -7.40 6.12
CA LEU A 34 23.07 -6.08 5.83
C LEU A 34 24.00 -5.22 4.97
N TYR A 35 25.33 -5.36 5.11
CA TYR A 35 26.27 -4.73 4.18
C TYR A 35 26.06 -5.21 2.74
N ALA A 36 25.77 -6.48 2.52
CA ALA A 36 25.51 -7.03 1.20
C ALA A 36 24.27 -6.43 0.51
N VAL A 37 23.27 -6.01 1.29
CA VAL A 37 22.07 -5.33 0.77
C VAL A 37 22.18 -3.80 0.81
N GLY A 38 23.41 -3.28 0.93
CA GLY A 38 23.70 -1.86 0.75
C GLY A 38 23.68 -0.99 2.02
N PHE A 39 23.65 -1.61 3.21
CA PHE A 39 23.86 -0.85 4.44
C PHE A 39 25.28 -0.34 4.53
N ARG A 40 25.44 0.78 5.19
CA ARG A 40 26.74 1.35 5.57
C ARG A 40 26.86 1.43 7.09
N LYS A 41 28.06 1.63 7.59
CA LYS A 41 28.33 1.67 9.04
C LYS A 41 27.39 2.60 9.80
N ASP A 42 27.13 3.77 9.25
CA ASP A 42 26.27 4.78 9.90
C ASP A 42 24.79 4.37 9.91
N ASP A 43 24.35 3.51 9.00
CA ASP A 43 22.97 3.03 8.94
C ASP A 43 22.62 2.19 10.18
N PHE A 44 23.59 1.52 10.79
CA PHE A 44 23.37 0.74 12.02
C PHE A 44 23.07 1.62 13.24
N THR A 45 23.32 2.93 13.17
CA THR A 45 23.01 3.88 14.25
C THR A 45 21.66 4.57 14.05
N ARG A 46 20.97 4.30 12.95
CA ARG A 46 19.68 4.90 12.58
C ARG A 46 18.53 3.97 12.91
N SER A 47 17.35 4.53 13.16
CA SER A 47 16.11 3.72 13.20
C SER A 47 15.87 3.08 11.85
N GLN A 48 15.59 1.77 11.85
CA GLN A 48 15.27 1.02 10.65
C GLN A 48 13.78 1.01 10.42
N VAL A 49 13.34 1.43 9.23
CA VAL A 49 11.93 1.56 8.86
C VAL A 49 11.63 0.64 7.69
N GLY A 50 10.76 -0.32 7.89
CA GLY A 50 10.26 -1.17 6.83
C GLY A 50 9.35 -0.38 5.88
N ILE A 51 9.47 -0.62 4.57
CA ILE A 51 8.57 -0.08 3.58
C ILE A 51 7.89 -1.27 2.93
N ALA A 52 6.67 -1.56 3.39
CA ALA A 52 5.85 -2.65 2.89
C ALA A 52 5.19 -2.22 1.58
N SER A 53 5.68 -2.71 0.48
CA SER A 53 5.18 -2.46 -0.87
C SER A 53 4.21 -3.56 -1.28
N THR A 54 3.05 -3.16 -1.77
CA THR A 54 2.09 -4.08 -2.40
C THR A 54 2.20 -4.05 -3.93
N TRP A 55 3.35 -3.66 -4.46
CA TRP A 55 3.61 -3.63 -5.89
C TRP A 55 3.38 -5.00 -6.56
N ALA A 56 2.70 -4.97 -7.69
CA ALA A 56 2.52 -6.13 -8.56
C ALA A 56 2.01 -5.68 -9.93
N ASP A 57 2.44 -6.35 -10.99
CA ASP A 57 1.94 -6.12 -12.35
C ASP A 57 0.56 -6.76 -12.61
N VAL A 58 0.01 -7.48 -11.62
CA VAL A 58 -1.25 -8.23 -11.78
C VAL A 58 -2.50 -7.35 -11.80
N THR A 59 -2.39 -6.08 -11.44
CA THR A 59 -3.54 -5.16 -11.39
C THR A 59 -3.10 -3.70 -11.56
N PRO A 60 -3.92 -2.88 -12.27
CA PRO A 60 -3.69 -1.44 -12.40
C PRO A 60 -3.52 -0.72 -11.06
N CYS A 61 -4.21 -1.19 -10.02
CA CYS A 61 -4.14 -0.60 -8.69
C CYS A 61 -2.73 -0.58 -8.10
N ASN A 62 -1.86 -1.51 -8.52
CA ASN A 62 -0.57 -1.77 -7.87
C ASN A 62 0.64 -1.64 -8.79
N MET A 63 0.46 -1.50 -10.10
CA MET A 63 1.57 -1.52 -11.07
C MET A 63 2.58 -0.38 -10.90
N HIS A 64 2.24 0.69 -10.19
CA HIS A 64 3.08 1.87 -9.94
C HIS A 64 3.58 1.97 -8.48
N ILE A 65 3.17 1.07 -7.60
CA ILE A 65 3.46 1.12 -6.15
C ILE A 65 4.96 1.02 -5.88
N ASP A 66 5.74 0.36 -6.73
CA ASP A 66 7.20 0.30 -6.64
C ASP A 66 7.84 1.69 -6.64
N LYS A 67 7.35 2.61 -7.48
CA LYS A 67 7.83 3.99 -7.56
C LYS A 67 7.55 4.74 -6.26
N LEU A 68 6.33 4.60 -5.73
CA LEU A 68 5.95 5.21 -4.45
C LEU A 68 6.76 4.64 -3.29
N ALA A 69 7.02 3.34 -3.28
CA ALA A 69 7.86 2.71 -2.28
C ALA A 69 9.31 3.26 -2.32
N ARG A 70 9.86 3.50 -3.50
CA ARG A 70 11.18 4.16 -3.66
C ARG A 70 11.19 5.60 -3.16
N GLU A 71 10.14 6.36 -3.39
CA GLU A 71 10.03 7.72 -2.84
C GLU A 71 9.88 7.70 -1.32
N ALA A 72 9.13 6.76 -0.76
CA ALA A 72 9.04 6.55 0.68
C ALA A 72 10.42 6.21 1.29
N GLU A 73 11.21 5.35 0.64
CA GLU A 73 12.58 5.03 1.04
C GLU A 73 13.47 6.29 1.09
N LYS A 74 13.42 7.10 0.03
CA LYS A 74 14.16 8.38 -0.01
C LYS A 74 13.72 9.31 1.12
N GLY A 75 12.42 9.41 1.37
CA GLY A 75 11.86 10.20 2.46
C GLY A 75 12.37 9.76 3.82
N VAL A 76 12.33 8.47 4.13
CA VAL A 76 12.87 7.91 5.37
C VAL A 76 14.36 8.22 5.51
N ASN A 77 15.14 7.97 4.44
CA ASN A 77 16.58 8.19 4.46
C ASN A 77 16.94 9.67 4.66
N SER A 78 16.17 10.60 4.08
CA SER A 78 16.39 12.04 4.20
C SER A 78 16.12 12.58 5.60
N THR A 79 15.28 11.90 6.38
CA THR A 79 14.95 12.29 7.77
C THR A 79 15.82 11.60 8.84
N GLY A 80 16.88 10.92 8.41
CA GLY A 80 17.85 10.28 9.33
C GLY A 80 17.49 8.85 9.73
N GLY A 81 16.46 8.25 9.16
CA GLY A 81 16.17 6.82 9.26
C GLY A 81 16.95 6.00 8.23
N LYS A 82 16.76 4.69 8.24
CA LYS A 82 17.17 3.77 7.18
C LYS A 82 15.92 3.04 6.67
N GLY A 83 15.50 3.36 5.45
CA GLY A 83 14.39 2.71 4.76
C GLY A 83 14.81 1.38 4.15
N ILE A 84 13.99 0.34 4.28
CA ILE A 84 14.20 -0.98 3.70
C ILE A 84 12.90 -1.44 3.05
N ILE A 85 12.89 -1.56 1.72
CA ILE A 85 11.74 -2.01 0.96
C ILE A 85 11.64 -3.52 1.00
N PHE A 86 10.44 -4.02 1.23
CA PHE A 86 10.07 -5.42 1.01
C PHE A 86 8.67 -5.48 0.40
N ASN A 87 8.33 -6.58 -0.26
CA ASN A 87 7.04 -6.74 -0.90
C ASN A 87 6.15 -7.74 -0.17
N THR A 88 4.85 -7.50 -0.22
CA THR A 88 3.79 -8.45 0.11
C THR A 88 2.95 -8.72 -1.13
N ILE A 89 2.06 -9.70 -1.05
CA ILE A 89 1.22 -10.10 -2.19
C ILE A 89 0.15 -9.06 -2.52
N THR A 90 -0.33 -9.14 -3.76
CA THR A 90 -1.52 -8.44 -4.23
C THR A 90 -2.41 -9.40 -5.02
N MET A 91 -3.72 -9.24 -4.86
CA MET A 91 -4.77 -9.89 -5.63
C MET A 91 -5.82 -8.85 -5.98
N SER A 92 -6.36 -8.91 -7.20
CA SER A 92 -7.43 -8.01 -7.64
C SER A 92 -8.79 -8.69 -7.54
N ASP A 93 -9.66 -8.12 -6.73
CA ASP A 93 -11.06 -8.54 -6.62
C ASP A 93 -11.80 -8.34 -7.95
N GLY A 94 -11.56 -7.21 -8.63
CA GLY A 94 -12.21 -6.90 -9.90
C GLY A 94 -11.86 -7.86 -11.03
N ILE A 95 -10.60 -8.34 -11.09
CA ILE A 95 -10.17 -9.30 -12.11
C ILE A 95 -10.70 -10.70 -11.81
N SER A 96 -10.77 -11.10 -10.54
CA SER A 96 -11.23 -12.43 -10.14
C SER A 96 -12.74 -12.53 -9.92
N MET A 97 -13.46 -11.41 -10.01
CA MET A 97 -14.90 -11.34 -9.75
C MET A 97 -15.69 -12.38 -10.57
N GLY A 98 -16.61 -13.09 -9.90
CA GLY A 98 -17.43 -14.13 -10.52
C GLY A 98 -16.73 -15.46 -10.80
N THR A 99 -15.46 -15.61 -10.41
CA THR A 99 -14.69 -16.85 -10.56
C THR A 99 -14.49 -17.57 -9.21
N GLU A 100 -14.06 -18.82 -9.23
CA GLU A 100 -13.65 -19.55 -8.03
C GLU A 100 -12.46 -18.85 -7.32
N GLY A 101 -11.59 -18.18 -8.08
CA GLY A 101 -10.47 -17.41 -7.56
C GLY A 101 -10.89 -16.26 -6.63
N MET A 102 -12.10 -15.73 -6.79
CA MET A 102 -12.61 -14.67 -5.91
C MET A 102 -12.69 -15.09 -4.44
N LYS A 103 -12.83 -16.38 -4.16
CA LYS A 103 -12.81 -16.92 -2.78
C LYS A 103 -11.49 -16.65 -2.05
N LEU A 104 -10.39 -16.47 -2.79
CA LEU A 104 -9.08 -16.16 -2.24
C LEU A 104 -8.91 -14.67 -1.89
N SER A 105 -9.80 -13.80 -2.35
CA SER A 105 -9.73 -12.36 -2.10
C SER A 105 -9.67 -12.07 -0.60
N LEU A 106 -10.63 -12.56 0.17
CA LEU A 106 -10.67 -12.30 1.61
C LEU A 106 -9.47 -12.93 2.35
N ILE A 107 -9.03 -14.10 1.91
CA ILE A 107 -7.85 -14.79 2.45
C ILE A 107 -6.60 -13.95 2.24
N SER A 108 -6.46 -13.31 1.07
CA SER A 108 -5.29 -12.48 0.75
C SER A 108 -5.07 -11.35 1.75
N ARG A 109 -6.13 -10.81 2.35
CA ARG A 109 -6.04 -9.79 3.40
C ARG A 109 -5.23 -10.27 4.61
N GLU A 110 -5.50 -11.50 5.09
CA GLU A 110 -4.78 -12.09 6.21
C GLU A 110 -3.33 -12.40 5.84
N VAL A 111 -3.10 -12.94 4.65
CA VAL A 111 -1.73 -13.23 4.15
C VAL A 111 -0.91 -11.95 4.05
N ILE A 112 -1.50 -10.85 3.57
CA ILE A 112 -0.85 -9.54 3.52
C ILE A 112 -0.47 -9.08 4.93
N ALA A 113 -1.42 -9.14 5.87
CA ALA A 113 -1.19 -8.75 7.25
C ALA A 113 -0.07 -9.59 7.90
N ASP A 114 -0.14 -10.91 7.77
CA ASP A 114 0.82 -11.86 8.33
C ASP A 114 2.22 -11.65 7.73
N SER A 115 2.32 -11.42 6.42
CA SER A 115 3.61 -11.20 5.76
C SER A 115 4.28 -9.91 6.23
N ILE A 116 3.52 -8.82 6.36
CA ILE A 116 4.04 -7.54 6.84
C ILE A 116 4.49 -7.65 8.29
N GLU A 117 3.67 -8.23 9.14
CA GLU A 117 3.99 -8.47 10.55
C GLU A 117 5.24 -9.34 10.68
N THR A 118 5.30 -10.46 9.97
CA THR A 118 6.43 -11.39 9.98
C THR A 118 7.74 -10.70 9.62
N VAL A 119 7.77 -9.92 8.54
CA VAL A 119 8.98 -9.22 8.11
C VAL A 119 9.35 -8.12 9.11
N CYS A 120 8.41 -7.25 9.47
CA CYS A 120 8.71 -6.11 10.35
C CYS A 120 9.13 -6.54 11.75
N VAL A 121 8.50 -7.56 12.32
CA VAL A 121 8.84 -8.07 13.65
C VAL A 121 10.12 -8.89 13.57
N GLY A 122 10.23 -9.81 12.62
CA GLY A 122 11.39 -10.69 12.47
C GLY A 122 12.68 -9.95 12.16
N MET A 123 12.61 -8.88 11.35
CA MET A 123 13.75 -8.04 11.00
C MET A 123 14.00 -6.89 12.00
N GLY A 124 13.17 -6.75 13.02
CA GLY A 124 13.34 -5.76 14.07
C GLY A 124 13.16 -4.31 13.61
N TYR A 125 12.28 -4.04 12.64
CA TYR A 125 12.04 -2.67 12.20
C TYR A 125 11.35 -1.83 13.28
N ASP A 126 11.80 -0.59 13.45
CA ASP A 126 11.31 0.35 14.47
C ASP A 126 9.97 1.00 14.09
N GLY A 127 9.64 0.99 12.82
CA GLY A 127 8.40 1.51 12.26
C GLY A 127 8.18 0.99 10.85
N VAL A 128 7.04 1.31 10.26
CA VAL A 128 6.68 0.86 8.91
C VAL A 128 5.94 1.94 8.12
N VAL A 129 6.32 2.09 6.85
CA VAL A 129 5.53 2.78 5.83
C VAL A 129 4.90 1.69 4.96
N MET A 130 3.60 1.71 4.81
CA MET A 130 2.87 0.74 4.00
C MET A 130 2.29 1.44 2.78
N VAL A 131 2.56 0.92 1.59
CA VAL A 131 2.10 1.48 0.32
C VAL A 131 1.17 0.50 -0.36
N GLY A 132 -0.08 0.90 -0.58
CA GLY A 132 -1.08 0.00 -1.14
C GLY A 132 -2.15 0.69 -1.98
N GLY A 133 -2.79 -0.07 -2.87
CA GLY A 133 -3.76 0.46 -3.81
C GLY A 133 -4.98 -0.42 -4.09
N CYS A 134 -4.92 -1.71 -3.85
CA CYS A 134 -6.00 -2.65 -4.15
C CYS A 134 -6.83 -3.00 -2.90
N ASP A 135 -8.00 -3.58 -3.13
CA ASP A 135 -9.05 -3.83 -2.15
C ASP A 135 -8.56 -4.43 -0.83
N LYS A 136 -7.82 -5.52 -0.87
CA LYS A 136 -7.39 -6.24 0.34
C LYS A 136 -6.03 -5.79 0.87
N ASN A 137 -5.25 -5.04 0.06
CA ASN A 137 -4.00 -4.45 0.54
C ASN A 137 -4.24 -3.51 1.72
N MET A 138 -5.23 -2.66 1.60
CA MET A 138 -5.46 -1.58 2.55
C MET A 138 -5.91 -2.10 3.92
N PRO A 139 -6.95 -2.92 4.04
CA PRO A 139 -7.30 -3.50 5.33
C PRO A 139 -6.21 -4.46 5.85
N GLY A 140 -5.51 -5.20 4.99
CA GLY A 140 -4.37 -6.05 5.39
C GLY A 140 -3.24 -5.24 6.04
N CYS A 141 -2.86 -4.11 5.45
CA CYS A 141 -1.89 -3.18 6.03
C CYS A 141 -2.35 -2.65 7.40
N MET A 142 -3.62 -2.30 7.55
CA MET A 142 -4.14 -1.79 8.81
C MET A 142 -4.17 -2.85 9.91
N ILE A 143 -4.50 -4.10 9.56
CA ILE A 143 -4.43 -5.23 10.50
C ILE A 143 -2.99 -5.43 10.97
N ALA A 144 -2.02 -5.43 10.05
CA ALA A 144 -0.60 -5.54 10.39
C ALA A 144 -0.15 -4.40 11.32
N ALA A 145 -0.51 -3.16 11.00
CA ALA A 145 -0.18 -1.99 11.82
C ALA A 145 -0.72 -2.12 13.25
N ALA A 146 -1.99 -2.56 13.39
CA ALA A 146 -2.63 -2.74 14.68
C ALA A 146 -1.99 -3.89 15.50
N ARG A 147 -1.65 -5.01 14.84
CA ARG A 147 -1.01 -6.16 15.50
C ARG A 147 0.40 -5.84 15.98
N MET A 148 1.19 -5.15 15.17
CA MET A 148 2.58 -4.80 15.51
C MET A 148 2.68 -3.75 16.61
N ASP A 149 1.69 -2.87 16.75
CA ASP A 149 1.69 -1.73 17.68
C ASP A 149 3.01 -0.93 17.59
N ARG A 150 3.49 -0.66 16.39
CA ARG A 150 4.69 0.14 16.08
C ARG A 150 4.31 1.41 15.34
N PRO A 151 5.15 2.45 15.33
CA PRO A 151 4.94 3.62 14.48
C PRO A 151 4.68 3.20 13.03
N ALA A 152 3.53 3.60 12.49
CA ALA A 152 3.09 3.20 11.16
C ALA A 152 2.42 4.36 10.43
N VAL A 153 2.64 4.46 9.13
CA VAL A 153 1.92 5.36 8.24
C VAL A 153 1.56 4.62 6.95
N PHE A 154 0.37 4.91 6.44
CA PHE A 154 -0.10 4.36 5.18
C PHE A 154 0.00 5.39 4.06
N VAL A 155 0.40 4.94 2.88
CA VAL A 155 0.43 5.72 1.63
C VAL A 155 -0.53 5.07 0.65
N TYR A 156 -1.57 5.81 0.28
CA TYR A 156 -2.51 5.38 -0.74
C TYR A 156 -1.89 5.51 -2.13
N GLY A 157 -2.02 4.48 -2.96
CA GLY A 157 -1.51 4.48 -4.33
C GLY A 157 -2.24 5.43 -5.28
N GLY A 158 -3.35 6.00 -4.84
CA GLY A 158 -4.14 6.94 -5.62
C GLY A 158 -5.23 6.29 -6.46
N THR A 159 -6.20 7.10 -6.87
CA THR A 159 -7.34 6.70 -7.69
C THR A 159 -6.96 6.80 -9.17
N ILE A 160 -7.42 5.85 -9.99
CA ILE A 160 -7.24 5.88 -11.44
C ILE A 160 -8.00 7.07 -12.06
N ARG A 161 -7.44 7.66 -13.09
CA ARG A 161 -8.17 8.63 -13.91
C ARG A 161 -9.27 7.93 -14.72
N PRO A 162 -10.39 8.60 -15.02
CA PRO A 162 -11.34 8.07 -15.98
C PRO A 162 -10.69 7.91 -17.36
N GLY A 163 -11.18 6.94 -18.12
CA GLY A 163 -10.89 6.84 -19.54
C GLY A 163 -11.79 7.78 -20.35
N ASP A 164 -11.53 7.90 -21.64
CA ASP A 164 -12.37 8.67 -22.56
C ASP A 164 -12.99 7.75 -23.61
N HIS A 165 -14.32 7.76 -23.72
CA HIS A 165 -15.03 7.15 -24.82
C HIS A 165 -15.87 8.20 -25.56
N ARG A 166 -15.36 8.66 -26.71
CA ARG A 166 -16.03 9.65 -27.57
C ARG A 166 -16.35 10.97 -26.85
N GLY A 167 -15.42 11.46 -26.04
CA GLY A 167 -15.57 12.72 -25.28
C GLY A 167 -16.38 12.57 -23.97
N ASN A 168 -16.66 11.34 -23.54
CA ASN A 168 -17.32 11.08 -22.26
C ASN A 168 -16.39 10.28 -21.35
N ASP A 169 -16.34 10.69 -20.08
CA ASP A 169 -15.63 9.95 -19.05
C ASP A 169 -16.23 8.56 -18.85
N VAL A 170 -15.38 7.55 -18.87
CA VAL A 170 -15.75 6.15 -18.61
C VAL A 170 -14.81 5.53 -17.58
N ASP A 171 -15.33 4.56 -16.85
CA ASP A 171 -14.61 3.83 -15.79
C ASP A 171 -15.09 2.38 -15.75
N ILE A 172 -14.70 1.63 -14.72
CA ILE A 172 -15.10 0.24 -14.55
C ILE A 172 -16.64 0.08 -14.41
N VAL A 173 -17.33 1.07 -13.86
CA VAL A 173 -18.80 1.05 -13.74
C VAL A 173 -19.42 1.12 -15.13
N SER A 174 -18.88 1.96 -16.00
CA SER A 174 -19.31 2.06 -17.41
C SER A 174 -19.19 0.73 -18.17
N VAL A 175 -18.15 -0.07 -17.84
CA VAL A 175 -18.00 -1.43 -18.42
C VAL A 175 -19.09 -2.38 -17.92
N PHE A 176 -19.39 -2.36 -16.62
CA PHE A 176 -20.47 -3.18 -16.05
C PHE A 176 -21.83 -2.81 -16.67
N GLU A 177 -22.11 -1.50 -16.84
CA GLU A 177 -23.32 -1.03 -17.51
C GLU A 177 -23.37 -1.47 -18.98
N ALA A 178 -22.23 -1.40 -19.68
CA ALA A 178 -22.13 -1.84 -21.07
C ALA A 178 -22.40 -3.34 -21.23
N VAL A 179 -21.94 -4.18 -20.29
CA VAL A 179 -22.27 -5.62 -20.25
C VAL A 179 -23.80 -5.82 -20.13
N GLY A 180 -24.45 -5.05 -19.23
CA GLY A 180 -25.91 -5.07 -19.08
C GLY A 180 -26.65 -4.64 -20.35
N LYS A 181 -26.22 -3.54 -20.99
CA LYS A 181 -26.78 -3.05 -22.26
C LYS A 181 -26.62 -4.06 -23.38
N LYS A 182 -25.48 -4.74 -23.45
CA LYS A 182 -25.27 -5.80 -24.43
C LYS A 182 -26.22 -6.99 -24.21
N ALA A 183 -26.39 -7.40 -22.97
CA ALA A 183 -27.34 -8.49 -22.63
C ALA A 183 -28.78 -8.12 -22.98
N ALA A 184 -29.14 -6.84 -22.86
CA ALA A 184 -30.44 -6.32 -23.26
C ALA A 184 -30.58 -6.10 -24.78
N GLY A 185 -29.52 -6.28 -25.56
CA GLY A 185 -29.54 -6.07 -27.03
C GLY A 185 -29.46 -4.59 -27.45
N GLU A 186 -29.15 -3.70 -26.54
CA GLU A 186 -29.04 -2.24 -26.78
C GLU A 186 -27.75 -1.85 -27.49
N ILE A 187 -26.68 -2.60 -27.27
CA ILE A 187 -25.38 -2.41 -27.93
C ILE A 187 -24.86 -3.74 -28.49
N ASN A 188 -23.98 -3.65 -29.49
CA ASN A 188 -23.33 -4.81 -30.09
C ASN A 188 -21.95 -5.09 -29.44
N THR A 189 -21.28 -6.16 -29.89
CA THR A 189 -19.98 -6.58 -29.40
C THR A 189 -18.89 -5.50 -29.58
N LEU A 190 -18.82 -4.89 -30.77
CA LEU A 190 -17.83 -3.85 -31.10
C LEU A 190 -17.99 -2.61 -30.21
N GLN A 191 -19.22 -2.27 -29.83
CA GLN A 191 -19.49 -1.15 -28.94
C GLN A 191 -19.08 -1.46 -27.49
N LEU A 192 -19.26 -2.71 -27.03
CA LEU A 192 -18.76 -3.14 -25.73
C LEU A 192 -17.22 -3.10 -25.71
N GLU A 193 -16.56 -3.70 -26.70
CA GLU A 193 -15.10 -3.74 -26.82
C GLU A 193 -14.50 -2.32 -26.81
N ALA A 194 -15.10 -1.37 -27.52
CA ALA A 194 -14.64 0.01 -27.55
C ALA A 194 -14.70 0.72 -26.18
N ILE A 195 -15.65 0.37 -25.31
CA ILE A 195 -15.74 0.89 -23.94
C ILE A 195 -14.70 0.17 -23.06
N GLU A 196 -14.59 -1.15 -23.20
CA GLU A 196 -13.66 -2.00 -22.44
C GLU A 196 -12.21 -1.53 -22.62
N GLU A 197 -11.78 -1.24 -23.84
CA GLU A 197 -10.40 -0.83 -24.15
C GLU A 197 -10.00 0.52 -23.55
N CYS A 198 -10.95 1.43 -23.36
CA CYS A 198 -10.63 2.79 -22.90
C CYS A 198 -10.98 3.08 -21.44
N ALA A 199 -11.77 2.23 -20.77
CA ALA A 199 -12.30 2.51 -19.43
C ALA A 199 -11.23 2.52 -18.31
N ILE A 200 -10.12 1.79 -18.50
CA ILE A 200 -9.03 1.67 -17.52
C ILE A 200 -7.72 2.14 -18.17
N PRO A 201 -7.45 3.45 -18.21
CA PRO A 201 -6.37 4.01 -19.03
C PRO A 201 -4.97 3.89 -18.43
N GLY A 202 -4.81 3.33 -17.21
CA GLY A 202 -3.49 3.27 -16.58
C GLY A 202 -3.51 2.84 -15.12
N ALA A 203 -2.58 3.37 -14.35
CA ALA A 203 -2.38 3.02 -12.96
C ALA A 203 -3.40 3.68 -12.03
N GLY A 204 -3.72 2.99 -10.95
CA GLY A 204 -4.56 3.49 -9.86
C GLY A 204 -5.67 2.54 -9.44
N SER A 205 -6.21 2.81 -8.27
CA SER A 205 -7.38 2.09 -7.73
C SER A 205 -8.64 2.47 -8.50
N CYS A 206 -9.61 1.55 -8.57
CA CYS A 206 -10.88 1.79 -9.26
C CYS A 206 -11.50 3.13 -8.89
N GLY A 207 -12.04 3.87 -9.88
CA GLY A 207 -12.59 5.23 -9.72
C GLY A 207 -13.90 5.34 -8.93
N GLY A 208 -14.48 4.23 -8.50
CA GLY A 208 -15.67 4.19 -7.64
C GLY A 208 -15.33 4.05 -6.15
N MET A 209 -16.29 4.37 -5.28
CA MET A 209 -16.17 4.15 -3.83
C MET A 209 -16.33 2.67 -3.45
N TYR A 210 -15.56 1.82 -4.11
CA TYR A 210 -15.38 0.42 -3.72
C TYR A 210 -14.46 0.32 -2.50
N THR A 211 -13.94 -0.87 -2.19
CA THR A 211 -13.15 -1.08 -0.97
C THR A 211 -11.91 -0.18 -0.92
N ALA A 212 -11.17 -0.03 -2.02
CA ALA A 212 -9.93 0.75 -2.02
C ALA A 212 -10.16 2.22 -1.64
N ASN A 213 -11.05 2.94 -2.32
CA ASN A 213 -11.35 4.35 -2.00
C ASN A 213 -12.00 4.50 -0.62
N THR A 214 -12.92 3.58 -0.26
CA THR A 214 -13.56 3.58 1.06
C THR A 214 -12.54 3.39 2.18
N MET A 215 -11.62 2.44 2.02
CA MET A 215 -10.54 2.23 2.99
C MET A 215 -9.54 3.39 3.01
N ALA A 216 -9.22 3.99 1.87
CA ALA A 216 -8.36 5.18 1.84
C ALA A 216 -8.96 6.31 2.69
N SER A 217 -10.25 6.57 2.52
CA SER A 217 -10.98 7.56 3.32
C SER A 217 -11.03 7.22 4.81
N ALA A 218 -11.27 5.95 5.13
CA ALA A 218 -11.28 5.48 6.52
C ALA A 218 -9.90 5.58 7.18
N ILE A 219 -8.83 5.20 6.47
CA ILE A 219 -7.44 5.28 6.94
C ILE A 219 -7.04 6.73 7.19
N GLU A 220 -7.46 7.65 6.32
CA GLU A 220 -7.25 9.08 6.50
C GLU A 220 -8.02 9.61 7.72
N ALA A 221 -9.30 9.26 7.85
CA ALA A 221 -10.12 9.65 9.01
C ALA A 221 -9.58 9.12 10.34
N MET A 222 -8.93 7.97 10.34
CA MET A 222 -8.23 7.42 11.51
C MET A 222 -6.88 8.11 11.79
N GLY A 223 -6.40 9.01 10.92
CA GLY A 223 -5.10 9.66 11.05
C GLY A 223 -3.91 8.73 10.76
N MET A 224 -4.12 7.64 10.02
CA MET A 224 -3.08 6.67 9.65
C MET A 224 -2.44 7.00 8.29
N SER A 225 -2.96 7.95 7.55
CA SER A 225 -2.38 8.54 6.33
C SER A 225 -2.37 10.06 6.43
N LEU A 226 -1.70 10.71 5.47
CA LEU A 226 -1.64 12.17 5.41
C LEU A 226 -2.99 12.75 4.99
N PRO A 227 -3.35 13.96 5.48
CA PRO A 227 -4.56 14.64 5.03
C PRO A 227 -4.64 14.79 3.51
N ASN A 228 -5.81 14.56 2.95
CA ASN A 228 -6.12 14.58 1.51
C ASN A 228 -5.48 13.45 0.68
N SER A 229 -4.86 12.44 1.32
CA SER A 229 -4.27 11.32 0.58
C SER A 229 -5.33 10.48 -0.13
N SER A 230 -6.53 10.34 0.45
CA SER A 230 -7.62 9.54 -0.11
C SER A 230 -8.22 10.12 -1.42
N SER A 231 -8.00 11.40 -1.69
CA SER A 231 -8.53 12.10 -2.87
C SER A 231 -7.49 12.28 -4.00
N GLN A 232 -6.27 11.76 -3.81
CA GLN A 232 -5.22 11.89 -4.82
C GLN A 232 -5.43 10.93 -5.99
N LEU A 233 -5.08 11.40 -7.19
CA LEU A 233 -4.93 10.54 -8.36
C LEU A 233 -3.60 9.80 -8.30
N ALA A 234 -3.55 8.64 -8.96
CA ALA A 234 -2.35 7.80 -9.00
C ALA A 234 -1.24 8.38 -9.87
N VAL A 235 -1.62 9.13 -10.90
CA VAL A 235 -0.74 9.75 -11.92
C VAL A 235 -1.33 11.06 -12.41
#